data_f4d1399ec4f53c8a8559173c15edb738
#
_entry.id   f4d1399ec4f53c8a8559173c15edb738
#
_cell.length_a   1.000
_cell.length_b   1.000
_cell.length_c   1.000
_cell.angle_alpha   90.00
_cell.angle_beta   90.00
_cell.angle_gamma   90.00
#
_symmetry.space_group_name_H-M   'P 1'
#
loop_
_entity.id
_entity.type
_entity.pdbx_description
1 polymer ?
#
loop_
_entity_poly.entity_id
_entity_poly.type
_entity_poly.pdbx_seq_one_letter_code
_entity_poly.pdbx_strand_id
1 'polypeptide(L)'
;KNKLMIFEITSEDSKSKARTGKITIDRGEINTPIFMPVGTLGSVRGVHQHELTDDIKSEIILGNTYHLFLRPGVEIINKAGGIHKFINFDKPILTDSGGYQVYSLSENRKISEEGVSFQSHIDGTTHFFTPENVIDIQRRIGADIIMAFDECPPYPCDYKYVKKSMNLTHRWLKRCKSKFDSTANLYGFNQTLVPIVQGGTYKDLRKISAQKIVEFNFPANAIGGLSVGEPHD
;
A
#
# COMPACT_ATOMS: atom_id res chain seq x y z
N LYS A 1 -18.40 4.15 17.62
CA LYS A 1 -17.72 2.82 17.52
C LYS A 1 -16.94 2.83 16.22
N ASN A 2 -15.61 2.83 16.30
CA ASN A 2 -14.74 2.77 15.14
C ASN A 2 -14.96 1.42 14.44
N LYS A 3 -15.45 1.42 13.20
CA LYS A 3 -15.53 0.20 12.39
C LYS A 3 -14.12 -0.10 11.87
N LEU A 4 -13.52 -1.15 12.38
CA LEU A 4 -12.34 -1.76 11.73
C LEU A 4 -12.78 -2.37 10.40
N MET A 5 -11.84 -2.47 9.44
CA MET A 5 -12.08 -3.23 8.21
C MET A 5 -12.58 -4.64 8.56
N ILE A 6 -13.71 -5.03 7.97
CA ILE A 6 -14.31 -6.34 8.13
C ILE A 6 -14.37 -7.01 6.77
N PHE A 7 -14.01 -8.28 6.69
CA PHE A 7 -14.17 -9.11 5.51
C PHE A 7 -15.14 -10.24 5.79
N GLU A 8 -16.15 -10.39 4.92
CA GLU A 8 -17.14 -11.44 4.99
C GLU A 8 -17.14 -12.24 3.69
N ILE A 9 -17.10 -13.57 3.79
CA ILE A 9 -17.24 -14.45 2.62
C ILE A 9 -18.72 -14.54 2.27
N THR A 10 -19.07 -14.25 1.02
CA THR A 10 -20.46 -14.30 0.53
C THR A 10 -20.76 -15.57 -0.25
N SER A 11 -19.76 -16.19 -0.87
CA SER A 11 -19.90 -17.48 -1.57
C SER A 11 -18.54 -18.15 -1.70
N GLU A 12 -18.54 -19.49 -1.70
CA GLU A 12 -17.37 -20.34 -1.91
C GLU A 12 -17.62 -21.34 -3.02
N ASP A 13 -16.57 -21.62 -3.81
CA ASP A 13 -16.64 -22.68 -4.82
C ASP A 13 -16.41 -24.05 -4.17
N SER A 14 -17.25 -25.02 -4.52
CA SER A 14 -17.17 -26.38 -3.95
C SER A 14 -15.98 -27.21 -4.46
N LYS A 15 -15.33 -26.80 -5.55
CA LYS A 15 -14.26 -27.57 -6.23
C LYS A 15 -12.87 -26.93 -6.11
N SER A 16 -12.79 -25.69 -5.65
CA SER A 16 -11.56 -24.93 -5.51
C SER A 16 -11.57 -24.08 -4.24
N LYS A 17 -10.51 -23.28 -4.02
CA LYS A 17 -10.45 -22.28 -2.95
C LYS A 17 -10.96 -20.90 -3.39
N ALA A 18 -11.60 -20.80 -4.55
CA ALA A 18 -12.18 -19.55 -5.03
C ALA A 18 -13.36 -19.16 -4.13
N ARG A 19 -13.44 -17.86 -3.85
CA ARG A 19 -14.51 -17.29 -3.04
C ARG A 19 -14.82 -15.87 -3.48
N THR A 20 -16.04 -15.46 -3.27
CA THR A 20 -16.43 -14.05 -3.29
C THR A 20 -16.60 -13.56 -1.85
N GLY A 21 -16.50 -12.27 -1.66
CA GLY A 21 -16.65 -11.67 -0.35
C GLY A 21 -16.93 -10.19 -0.43
N LYS A 22 -17.05 -9.59 0.73
CA LYS A 22 -17.28 -8.17 0.90
C LYS A 22 -16.34 -7.61 1.96
N ILE A 23 -15.66 -6.52 1.62
CA ILE A 23 -14.89 -5.72 2.56
C ILE A 23 -15.73 -4.53 2.97
N THR A 24 -15.93 -4.34 4.27
CA THR A 24 -16.61 -3.16 4.83
C THR A 24 -15.58 -2.28 5.55
N ILE A 25 -15.55 -1.00 5.20
CA ILE A 25 -14.77 0.06 5.84
C ILE A 25 -15.67 1.26 6.15
N ASP A 26 -15.14 2.28 6.81
CA ASP A 26 -15.95 3.47 7.15
C ASP A 26 -16.55 4.16 5.92
N ARG A 27 -15.86 4.14 4.78
CA ARG A 27 -16.30 4.79 3.54
C ARG A 27 -17.31 3.99 2.73
N GLY A 28 -17.46 2.71 2.99
CA GLY A 28 -18.42 1.87 2.27
C GLY A 28 -18.01 0.42 2.15
N GLU A 29 -18.57 -0.23 1.18
CA GLU A 29 -18.37 -1.66 0.91
C GLU A 29 -17.66 -1.86 -0.41
N ILE A 30 -16.86 -2.91 -0.49
CA ILE A 30 -16.10 -3.34 -1.67
C ILE A 30 -16.39 -4.81 -1.90
N ASN A 31 -16.96 -5.15 -3.05
CA ASN A 31 -17.17 -6.55 -3.42
C ASN A 31 -15.88 -7.17 -3.94
N THR A 32 -15.61 -8.41 -3.59
CA THR A 32 -14.39 -9.12 -3.99
C THR A 32 -14.69 -10.46 -4.66
N PRO A 33 -13.85 -10.89 -5.63
CA PRO A 33 -12.62 -10.25 -6.10
C PRO A 33 -12.90 -8.98 -6.91
N ILE A 34 -11.98 -8.00 -6.85
CA ILE A 34 -12.10 -6.74 -7.59
C ILE A 34 -10.74 -6.30 -8.12
N PHE A 35 -10.74 -5.66 -9.29
CA PHE A 35 -9.59 -4.96 -9.81
C PHE A 35 -9.56 -3.52 -9.28
N MET A 36 -8.39 -3.06 -8.85
CA MET A 36 -8.18 -1.68 -8.40
C MET A 36 -7.52 -0.87 -9.53
N PRO A 37 -8.24 0.01 -10.24
CA PRO A 37 -7.60 0.91 -11.20
C PRO A 37 -6.51 1.74 -10.54
N VAL A 38 -5.36 1.87 -11.23
CA VAL A 38 -4.21 2.60 -10.68
C VAL A 38 -4.32 4.07 -11.01
N GLY A 39 -4.60 4.88 -9.98
CA GLY A 39 -4.61 6.34 -10.02
C GLY A 39 -3.31 6.91 -9.47
N THR A 40 -2.22 6.83 -10.21
CA THR A 40 -0.84 7.15 -9.77
C THR A 40 -0.73 8.50 -9.07
N LEU A 41 -1.30 9.55 -9.63
CA LEU A 41 -1.35 10.91 -9.08
C LEU A 41 -2.76 11.30 -8.61
N GLY A 42 -3.54 10.33 -8.13
CA GLY A 42 -4.94 10.51 -7.82
C GLY A 42 -5.85 10.53 -9.06
N SER A 43 -5.33 10.20 -10.23
CA SER A 43 -6.10 10.07 -11.48
C SER A 43 -5.67 8.83 -12.24
N VAL A 44 -6.63 8.10 -12.80
CA VAL A 44 -6.38 6.97 -13.71
C VAL A 44 -6.08 7.52 -15.08
N ARG A 45 -4.93 7.13 -15.65
CA ARG A 45 -4.44 7.70 -16.92
C ARG A 45 -5.42 7.42 -18.07
N GLY A 46 -5.86 8.48 -18.75
CA GLY A 46 -6.76 8.39 -19.89
C GLY A 46 -8.22 8.13 -19.54
N VAL A 47 -8.58 8.19 -18.25
CA VAL A 47 -9.95 7.98 -17.77
C VAL A 47 -10.38 9.18 -16.93
N HIS A 48 -11.51 9.79 -17.25
CA HIS A 48 -12.06 10.87 -16.45
C HIS A 48 -12.67 10.35 -15.14
N GLN A 49 -12.71 11.20 -14.12
CA GLN A 49 -13.20 10.80 -12.80
C GLN A 49 -14.67 10.34 -12.81
N HIS A 50 -15.52 10.99 -13.59
CA HIS A 50 -16.91 10.58 -13.75
C HIS A 50 -17.05 9.21 -14.46
N GLU A 51 -16.16 8.89 -15.40
CA GLU A 51 -16.15 7.57 -16.06
C GLU A 51 -15.80 6.45 -15.07
N LEU A 52 -14.91 6.72 -14.10
CA LEU A 52 -14.60 5.76 -13.03
C LEU A 52 -15.82 5.47 -12.13
N THR A 53 -16.62 6.50 -11.84
CA THR A 53 -17.78 6.39 -10.96
C THR A 53 -19.02 5.89 -11.65
N ASP A 54 -19.33 6.43 -12.84
CA ASP A 54 -20.63 6.27 -13.48
C ASP A 54 -20.64 5.13 -14.49
N ASP A 55 -19.56 4.99 -15.28
CA ASP A 55 -19.46 3.98 -16.35
C ASP A 55 -18.78 2.70 -15.86
N ILE A 56 -17.55 2.83 -15.31
CA ILE A 56 -16.75 1.71 -14.81
C ILE A 56 -17.30 1.21 -13.47
N LYS A 57 -17.92 2.10 -12.68
CA LYS A 57 -18.44 1.83 -11.32
C LYS A 57 -17.37 1.25 -10.40
N SER A 58 -16.18 1.84 -10.46
CA SER A 58 -15.05 1.42 -9.63
C SER A 58 -15.37 1.60 -8.15
N GLU A 59 -15.33 0.50 -7.39
CA GLU A 59 -15.59 0.53 -5.94
C GLU A 59 -14.36 0.95 -5.13
N ILE A 60 -13.16 0.86 -5.73
CA ILE A 60 -11.89 1.22 -5.11
C ILE A 60 -10.86 1.57 -6.18
N ILE A 61 -9.98 2.52 -5.89
CA ILE A 61 -8.79 2.81 -6.71
C ILE A 61 -7.51 2.75 -5.87
N LEU A 62 -6.37 2.62 -6.55
CA LEU A 62 -5.05 2.63 -5.92
C LEU A 62 -4.30 3.91 -6.27
N GLY A 63 -3.82 4.64 -5.26
CA GLY A 63 -2.90 5.77 -5.40
C GLY A 63 -1.47 5.38 -5.02
N ASN A 64 -0.47 6.02 -5.62
CA ASN A 64 0.92 5.75 -5.30
C ASN A 64 1.49 6.81 -4.36
N THR A 65 1.84 6.42 -3.14
CA THR A 65 2.36 7.33 -2.10
C THR A 65 3.59 8.10 -2.55
N TYR A 66 4.55 7.45 -3.20
CA TYR A 66 5.76 8.09 -3.71
C TYR A 66 5.42 9.24 -4.68
N HIS A 67 4.55 9.00 -5.65
CA HIS A 67 4.17 10.01 -6.64
C HIS A 67 3.38 11.15 -6.02
N LEU A 68 2.41 10.85 -5.16
CA LEU A 68 1.61 11.85 -4.46
C LEU A 68 2.44 12.70 -3.50
N PHE A 69 3.47 12.11 -2.87
CA PHE A 69 4.43 12.81 -2.03
C PHE A 69 5.27 13.82 -2.83
N LEU A 70 5.78 13.43 -4.01
CA LEU A 70 6.58 14.33 -4.85
C LEU A 70 5.71 15.38 -5.54
N ARG A 71 4.56 14.99 -6.07
CA ARG A 71 3.65 15.88 -6.80
C ARG A 71 2.20 15.38 -6.71
N PRO A 72 1.25 16.20 -6.24
CA PRO A 72 1.37 17.63 -5.94
C PRO A 72 2.09 17.95 -4.62
N GLY A 73 2.38 16.94 -3.81
CA GLY A 73 2.93 17.08 -2.48
C GLY A 73 1.86 16.95 -1.39
N VAL A 74 2.27 16.38 -0.27
CA VAL A 74 1.38 16.03 0.85
C VAL A 74 0.69 17.25 1.46
N GLU A 75 1.38 18.41 1.48
CA GLU A 75 0.81 19.65 2.02
C GLU A 75 -0.40 20.15 1.22
N ILE A 76 -0.35 20.03 -0.11
CA ILE A 76 -1.45 20.44 -1.00
C ILE A 76 -2.64 19.51 -0.79
N ILE A 77 -2.43 18.19 -0.77
CA ILE A 77 -3.48 17.21 -0.54
C ILE A 77 -4.12 17.41 0.84
N ASN A 78 -3.31 17.63 1.87
CA ASN A 78 -3.80 17.86 3.23
C ASN A 78 -4.64 19.16 3.33
N LYS A 79 -4.19 20.27 2.71
CA LYS A 79 -4.95 21.52 2.65
C LYS A 79 -6.27 21.37 1.90
N ALA A 80 -6.35 20.48 0.91
CA ALA A 80 -7.60 20.17 0.21
C ALA A 80 -8.59 19.35 1.07
N GLY A 81 -8.15 18.83 2.23
CA GLY A 81 -8.97 17.97 3.10
C GLY A 81 -8.86 16.50 2.79
N GLY A 82 -7.68 16.05 2.31
CA GLY A 82 -7.34 14.68 1.95
C GLY A 82 -7.58 14.35 0.49
N ILE A 83 -7.07 13.17 0.08
CA ILE A 83 -7.06 12.75 -1.33
C ILE A 83 -8.46 12.66 -1.93
N HIS A 84 -9.46 12.21 -1.18
CA HIS A 84 -10.83 12.09 -1.67
C HIS A 84 -11.40 13.43 -2.15
N LYS A 85 -11.21 14.48 -1.35
CA LYS A 85 -11.63 15.84 -1.73
C LYS A 85 -10.76 16.41 -2.83
N PHE A 86 -9.44 16.13 -2.78
CA PHE A 86 -8.49 16.62 -3.78
C PHE A 86 -8.81 16.13 -5.19
N ILE A 87 -9.21 14.84 -5.33
CA ILE A 87 -9.53 14.25 -6.64
C ILE A 87 -11.03 14.12 -6.93
N ASN A 88 -11.88 14.59 -6.01
CA ASN A 88 -13.34 14.46 -6.09
C ASN A 88 -13.80 13.00 -6.33
N PHE A 89 -13.32 12.07 -5.49
CA PHE A 89 -13.66 10.65 -5.52
C PHE A 89 -14.06 10.18 -4.13
N ASP A 90 -15.33 9.84 -3.96
CA ASP A 90 -15.94 9.52 -2.66
C ASP A 90 -15.90 8.03 -2.29
N LYS A 91 -15.38 7.18 -3.19
CA LYS A 91 -15.22 5.73 -2.97
C LYS A 91 -13.90 5.41 -2.27
N PRO A 92 -13.74 4.18 -1.76
CA PRO A 92 -12.50 3.70 -1.17
C PRO A 92 -11.24 3.97 -2.00
N ILE A 93 -10.16 4.36 -1.32
CA ILE A 93 -8.83 4.55 -1.91
C ILE A 93 -7.82 3.77 -1.07
N LEU A 94 -6.98 3.00 -1.76
CA LEU A 94 -5.81 2.37 -1.19
C LEU A 94 -4.57 3.15 -1.64
N THR A 95 -3.61 3.39 -0.73
CA THR A 95 -2.27 3.84 -1.11
C THR A 95 -1.24 2.77 -0.84
N ASP A 96 -0.32 2.57 -1.79
CA ASP A 96 0.86 1.75 -1.57
C ASP A 96 1.82 2.41 -0.55
N SER A 97 2.89 1.71 -0.18
CA SER A 97 3.91 2.23 0.74
C SER A 97 4.88 3.22 0.10
N GLY A 98 4.97 3.25 -1.23
CA GLY A 98 6.02 3.93 -1.99
C GLY A 98 7.33 3.15 -2.10
N GLY A 99 7.49 2.02 -1.41
CA GLY A 99 8.73 1.24 -1.39
C GLY A 99 9.15 0.72 -2.78
N TYR A 100 8.21 0.23 -3.56
CA TYR A 100 8.48 -0.24 -4.92
C TYR A 100 8.95 0.90 -5.85
N GLN A 101 8.33 2.08 -5.79
CA GLN A 101 8.70 3.22 -6.65
C GLN A 101 10.06 3.77 -6.26
N VAL A 102 10.39 3.82 -4.97
CA VAL A 102 11.75 4.15 -4.51
C VAL A 102 12.76 3.15 -5.08
N TYR A 103 12.37 1.85 -5.17
CA TYR A 103 13.18 0.84 -5.81
C TYR A 103 13.31 1.08 -7.32
N SER A 104 12.21 1.23 -8.05
CA SER A 104 12.18 1.16 -9.51
C SER A 104 12.55 2.48 -10.21
N LEU A 105 12.36 3.64 -9.54
CA LEU A 105 12.52 4.96 -10.14
C LEU A 105 13.74 5.73 -9.62
N SER A 106 14.46 5.23 -8.62
CA SER A 106 15.62 5.91 -8.05
C SER A 106 16.90 5.12 -8.32
N GLU A 107 17.76 5.65 -9.20
CA GLU A 107 19.06 5.06 -9.49
C GLU A 107 20.02 5.14 -8.29
N ASN A 108 19.91 6.19 -7.47
CA ASN A 108 20.76 6.48 -6.32
C ASN A 108 19.97 6.32 -5.00
N ARG A 109 19.63 5.07 -4.63
CA ARG A 109 19.03 4.80 -3.33
C ARG A 109 20.03 4.17 -2.36
N LYS A 110 19.88 4.50 -1.08
CA LYS A 110 20.63 3.87 0.02
C LYS A 110 19.64 3.35 1.06
N ILE A 111 19.64 2.04 1.26
CA ILE A 111 18.79 1.34 2.23
C ILE A 111 19.60 1.14 3.51
N SER A 112 19.01 1.49 4.65
CA SER A 112 19.54 1.29 5.98
C SER A 112 18.48 0.70 6.92
N GLU A 113 18.81 0.45 8.16
CA GLU A 113 17.83 0.06 9.17
C GLU A 113 16.82 1.17 9.46
N GLU A 114 17.25 2.42 9.39
CA GLU A 114 16.43 3.60 9.66
C GLU A 114 15.41 3.85 8.56
N GLY A 115 15.75 3.58 7.29
CA GLY A 115 14.91 3.87 6.14
C GLY A 115 15.67 3.88 4.83
N VAL A 116 15.13 4.60 3.84
CA VAL A 116 15.70 4.69 2.49
C VAL A 116 15.91 6.14 2.10
N SER A 117 17.15 6.48 1.78
CA SER A 117 17.48 7.74 1.09
C SER A 117 17.40 7.52 -0.42
N PHE A 118 16.76 8.43 -1.14
CA PHE A 118 16.59 8.37 -2.59
C PHE A 118 16.55 9.75 -3.22
N GLN A 119 16.83 9.82 -4.52
CA GLN A 119 16.68 11.05 -5.30
C GLN A 119 15.36 11.02 -6.07
N SER A 120 14.65 12.15 -6.05
CA SER A 120 13.45 12.37 -6.85
C SER A 120 13.80 12.29 -8.35
N HIS A 121 13.03 11.48 -9.09
CA HIS A 121 13.16 11.39 -10.55
C HIS A 121 12.66 12.66 -11.28
N ILE A 122 12.01 13.59 -10.55
CA ILE A 122 11.44 14.82 -11.12
C ILE A 122 12.49 15.93 -11.16
N ASP A 123 13.21 16.12 -10.06
CA ASP A 123 14.09 17.27 -9.84
C ASP A 123 15.45 16.95 -9.20
N GLY A 124 15.70 15.66 -8.92
CA GLY A 124 16.95 15.20 -8.29
C GLY A 124 17.07 15.51 -6.80
N THR A 125 16.06 16.11 -6.16
CA THR A 125 16.07 16.40 -4.72
C THR A 125 16.18 15.12 -3.91
N THR A 126 17.04 15.13 -2.89
CA THR A 126 17.20 13.97 -2.00
C THR A 126 16.12 13.94 -0.92
N HIS A 127 15.48 12.80 -0.78
CA HIS A 127 14.48 12.52 0.23
C HIS A 127 14.88 11.33 1.08
N PHE A 128 14.26 11.22 2.27
CA PHE A 128 14.48 10.11 3.19
C PHE A 128 13.14 9.57 3.70
N PHE A 129 12.82 8.33 3.31
CA PHE A 129 11.65 7.63 3.80
C PHE A 129 12.03 6.71 4.96
N THR A 130 11.33 6.87 6.08
CA THR A 130 11.36 5.96 7.22
C THR A 130 10.00 5.31 7.39
N PRO A 131 9.90 4.17 8.07
CA PRO A 131 8.61 3.58 8.40
C PRO A 131 7.64 4.57 9.06
N GLU A 132 8.15 5.44 9.94
CA GLU A 132 7.32 6.41 10.66
C GLU A 132 6.82 7.52 9.74
N ASN A 133 7.70 8.14 8.93
CA ASN A 133 7.27 9.25 8.09
C ASN A 133 6.41 8.80 6.91
N VAL A 134 6.56 7.57 6.42
CA VAL A 134 5.66 7.00 5.40
C VAL A 134 4.24 6.83 5.95
N ILE A 135 4.10 6.45 7.23
CA ILE A 135 2.78 6.43 7.89
C ILE A 135 2.22 7.85 8.01
N ASP A 136 3.02 8.85 8.42
CA ASP A 136 2.57 10.25 8.49
C ASP A 136 2.16 10.80 7.12
N ILE A 137 2.91 10.48 6.07
CA ILE A 137 2.58 10.84 4.69
C ILE A 137 1.22 10.26 4.31
N GLN A 138 0.99 8.95 4.50
CA GLN A 138 -0.26 8.30 4.14
C GLN A 138 -1.44 8.76 5.03
N ARG A 139 -1.19 9.07 6.32
CA ARG A 139 -2.19 9.72 7.19
C ARG A 139 -2.66 11.04 6.60
N ARG A 140 -1.73 11.87 6.11
CA ARG A 140 -2.01 13.20 5.54
C ARG A 140 -2.55 13.14 4.12
N ILE A 141 -2.20 12.12 3.34
CA ILE A 141 -2.86 11.81 2.07
C ILE A 141 -4.32 11.45 2.34
N GLY A 142 -4.60 10.63 3.36
CA GLY A 142 -5.96 10.32 3.78
C GLY A 142 -6.65 9.24 2.94
N ALA A 143 -5.91 8.24 2.46
CA ALA A 143 -6.50 7.03 1.87
C ALA A 143 -7.15 6.16 2.95
N ASP A 144 -8.13 5.32 2.61
CA ASP A 144 -8.83 4.44 3.55
C ASP A 144 -7.99 3.23 3.96
N ILE A 145 -7.24 2.70 2.99
CA ILE A 145 -6.33 1.57 3.19
C ILE A 145 -4.91 2.04 2.88
N ILE A 146 -4.00 1.85 3.83
CA ILE A 146 -2.60 2.26 3.71
C ILE A 146 -1.67 1.07 3.92
N MET A 147 -0.54 1.05 3.21
CA MET A 147 0.42 -0.05 3.29
C MET A 147 1.57 0.27 4.24
N ALA A 148 2.01 -0.74 5.00
CA ALA A 148 3.26 -0.64 5.75
C ALA A 148 4.45 -0.48 4.80
N PHE A 149 5.42 0.33 5.21
CA PHE A 149 6.65 0.53 4.43
C PHE A 149 7.44 -0.77 4.36
N ASP A 150 7.82 -1.18 3.15
CA ASP A 150 8.51 -2.43 2.88
C ASP A 150 9.69 -2.22 1.93
N GLU A 151 10.60 -3.19 1.91
CA GLU A 151 11.65 -3.28 0.91
C GLU A 151 11.30 -4.40 -0.06
N CYS A 152 11.14 -4.03 -1.35
CA CYS A 152 10.91 -4.96 -2.43
C CYS A 152 12.24 -5.29 -3.11
N PRO A 153 12.77 -6.52 -2.96
CA PRO A 153 14.00 -6.92 -3.66
C PRO A 153 13.76 -7.06 -5.17
N PRO A 154 14.80 -6.86 -6.01
CA PRO A 154 14.69 -7.09 -7.45
C PRO A 154 14.50 -8.56 -7.79
N TYR A 155 14.16 -8.84 -9.05
CA TYR A 155 14.28 -10.17 -9.64
C TYR A 155 15.20 -10.11 -10.86
N PRO A 156 16.15 -11.05 -11.04
CA PRO A 156 16.54 -12.08 -10.06
C PRO A 156 17.32 -11.51 -8.87
N CYS A 157 17.24 -12.17 -7.72
CA CYS A 157 17.96 -11.80 -6.52
C CYS A 157 18.37 -13.03 -5.72
N ASP A 158 19.54 -12.99 -5.09
CA ASP A 158 20.03 -14.12 -4.30
C ASP A 158 19.25 -14.30 -2.99
N TYR A 159 19.19 -15.56 -2.52
CA TYR A 159 18.47 -15.95 -1.32
C TYR A 159 18.88 -15.15 -0.07
N LYS A 160 20.19 -14.91 0.10
CA LYS A 160 20.73 -14.24 1.28
C LYS A 160 20.27 -12.79 1.34
N TYR A 161 20.27 -12.10 0.20
CA TYR A 161 19.74 -10.73 0.11
C TYR A 161 18.24 -10.70 0.37
N VAL A 162 17.45 -11.54 -0.29
CA VAL A 162 15.98 -11.60 -0.11
C VAL A 162 15.62 -11.90 1.35
N LYS A 163 16.35 -12.79 2.03
CA LYS A 163 16.17 -13.07 3.46
C LYS A 163 16.46 -11.83 4.33
N LYS A 164 17.54 -11.10 4.01
CA LYS A 164 17.89 -9.84 4.71
C LYS A 164 16.81 -8.77 4.53
N SER A 165 16.35 -8.57 3.30
CA SER A 165 15.28 -7.65 2.90
C SER A 165 13.97 -7.97 3.61
N MET A 166 13.53 -9.22 3.58
CA MET A 166 12.34 -9.70 4.29
C MET A 166 12.41 -9.39 5.80
N ASN A 167 13.54 -9.66 6.43
CA ASN A 167 13.72 -9.39 7.85
C ASN A 167 13.71 -7.88 8.16
N LEU A 168 14.25 -7.06 7.28
CA LEU A 168 14.17 -5.60 7.39
C LEU A 168 12.71 -5.13 7.30
N THR A 169 11.96 -5.61 6.31
CA THR A 169 10.52 -5.34 6.16
C THR A 169 9.75 -5.69 7.44
N HIS A 170 10.05 -6.81 8.09
CA HIS A 170 9.39 -7.18 9.35
C HIS A 170 9.73 -6.22 10.51
N ARG A 171 10.95 -5.70 10.58
CA ARG A 171 11.33 -4.69 11.59
C ARG A 171 10.66 -3.35 11.30
N TRP A 172 10.61 -2.95 10.04
CA TRP A 172 9.91 -1.75 9.60
C TRP A 172 8.39 -1.85 9.84
N LEU A 173 7.80 -3.04 9.65
CA LEU A 173 6.39 -3.27 9.97
C LEU A 173 6.07 -2.96 11.44
N LYS A 174 6.93 -3.38 12.38
CA LYS A 174 6.76 -3.05 13.81
C LYS A 174 6.73 -1.55 14.04
N ARG A 175 7.66 -0.81 13.40
CA ARG A 175 7.77 0.64 13.50
C ARG A 175 6.56 1.33 12.86
N CYS A 176 6.12 0.88 11.66
CA CYS A 176 4.89 1.35 11.02
C CYS A 176 3.67 1.17 11.94
N LYS A 177 3.51 -0.03 12.51
CA LYS A 177 2.41 -0.31 13.43
C LYS A 177 2.43 0.59 14.66
N SER A 178 3.59 0.71 15.32
CA SER A 178 3.74 1.58 16.48
C SER A 178 3.38 3.03 16.17
N LYS A 179 3.85 3.54 15.03
CA LYS A 179 3.53 4.90 14.57
C LYS A 179 2.05 5.05 14.23
N PHE A 180 1.48 4.08 13.53
CA PHE A 180 0.05 4.08 13.18
C PHE A 180 -0.85 4.09 14.42
N ASP A 181 -0.54 3.25 15.41
CA ASP A 181 -1.32 3.14 16.66
C ASP A 181 -1.21 4.41 17.52
N SER A 182 -0.11 5.14 17.42
CA SER A 182 0.15 6.38 18.19
C SER A 182 -0.37 7.66 17.51
N THR A 183 -0.86 7.58 16.26
CA THR A 183 -1.35 8.75 15.51
C THR A 183 -2.85 8.70 15.29
N ALA A 184 -3.50 9.86 15.47
CA ALA A 184 -4.93 10.00 15.23
C ALA A 184 -5.28 10.08 13.74
N ASN A 185 -6.53 9.73 13.41
CA ASN A 185 -7.10 9.98 12.10
C ASN A 185 -7.29 11.48 11.87
N LEU A 186 -7.00 11.97 10.67
CA LEU A 186 -7.05 13.40 10.36
C LEU A 186 -8.40 13.85 9.74
N TYR A 187 -9.14 12.94 9.11
CA TYR A 187 -10.30 13.29 8.28
C TYR A 187 -11.62 12.68 8.77
N GLY A 188 -11.69 12.28 10.04
CA GLY A 188 -12.94 11.81 10.67
C GLY A 188 -13.37 10.39 10.31
N PHE A 189 -12.54 9.62 9.59
CA PHE A 189 -12.74 8.20 9.31
C PHE A 189 -11.51 7.38 9.69
N ASN A 190 -11.69 6.08 9.88
CA ASN A 190 -10.61 5.18 10.21
C ASN A 190 -9.87 4.72 8.96
N GLN A 191 -8.55 4.78 9.01
CA GLN A 191 -7.69 4.14 8.03
C GLN A 191 -7.31 2.75 8.51
N THR A 192 -7.08 1.84 7.57
CA THR A 192 -6.61 0.48 7.86
C THR A 192 -5.17 0.33 7.39
N LEU A 193 -4.27 -0.03 8.32
CA LEU A 193 -2.89 -0.40 7.98
C LEU A 193 -2.84 -1.86 7.55
N VAL A 194 -2.21 -2.12 6.39
CA VAL A 194 -2.06 -3.46 5.82
C VAL A 194 -0.56 -3.78 5.67
N PRO A 195 -0.09 -4.90 6.24
CA PRO A 195 1.28 -5.38 6.08
C PRO A 195 1.44 -6.09 4.74
N ILE A 196 2.70 -6.27 4.31
CA ILE A 196 3.06 -6.87 3.02
C ILE A 196 3.92 -8.10 3.25
N VAL A 197 3.47 -9.26 2.73
CA VAL A 197 4.25 -10.50 2.69
C VAL A 197 5.35 -10.35 1.64
N GLN A 198 6.61 -10.43 2.08
CA GLN A 198 7.81 -10.41 1.24
C GLN A 198 8.48 -11.79 1.21
N GLY A 199 9.58 -11.95 0.47
CA GLY A 199 10.34 -13.21 0.36
C GLY A 199 10.72 -13.58 -1.07
N GLY A 200 10.50 -12.65 -2.03
CA GLY A 200 10.76 -12.88 -3.46
C GLY A 200 10.04 -14.13 -3.96
N THR A 201 10.69 -14.90 -4.82
CA THR A 201 10.19 -16.18 -5.34
C THR A 201 10.54 -17.40 -4.46
N TYR A 202 11.18 -17.20 -3.29
CA TYR A 202 11.58 -18.27 -2.38
C TYR A 202 10.42 -18.71 -1.49
N LYS A 203 9.86 -19.89 -1.73
CA LYS A 203 8.68 -20.43 -1.06
C LYS A 203 8.79 -20.49 0.46
N ASP A 204 9.96 -20.88 0.97
CA ASP A 204 10.27 -20.96 2.40
C ASP A 204 10.28 -19.57 3.05
N LEU A 205 10.91 -18.57 2.42
CA LEU A 205 10.93 -17.19 2.91
C LEU A 205 9.52 -16.58 2.91
N ARG A 206 8.73 -16.79 1.85
CA ARG A 206 7.35 -16.35 1.80
C ARG A 206 6.50 -16.94 2.92
N LYS A 207 6.68 -18.24 3.20
CA LYS A 207 6.00 -18.92 4.32
C LYS A 207 6.40 -18.31 5.66
N ILE A 208 7.69 -18.09 5.89
CA ILE A 208 8.21 -17.43 7.10
C ILE A 208 7.61 -16.02 7.23
N SER A 209 7.60 -15.24 6.14
CA SER A 209 7.05 -13.91 6.13
C SER A 209 5.56 -13.89 6.48
N ALA A 210 4.77 -14.75 5.84
CA ALA A 210 3.34 -14.86 6.11
C ALA A 210 3.07 -15.24 7.59
N GLN A 211 3.79 -16.23 8.13
CA GLN A 211 3.67 -16.63 9.54
C GLN A 211 3.99 -15.47 10.49
N LYS A 212 5.06 -14.70 10.17
CA LYS A 212 5.45 -13.55 11.00
C LYS A 212 4.44 -12.43 10.98
N ILE A 213 3.84 -12.15 9.82
CA ILE A 213 2.82 -11.09 9.66
C ILE A 213 1.53 -11.44 10.39
N VAL A 214 1.10 -12.69 10.35
CA VAL A 214 -0.12 -13.15 11.05
C VAL A 214 -0.04 -12.94 12.57
N GLU A 215 1.16 -12.98 13.17
CA GLU A 215 1.34 -12.69 14.60
C GLU A 215 0.87 -11.28 15.00
N PHE A 216 0.82 -10.33 14.08
CA PHE A 216 0.38 -8.95 14.34
C PHE A 216 -1.13 -8.77 14.30
N ASN A 217 -1.88 -9.77 13.85
CA ASN A 217 -3.35 -9.78 13.78
C ASN A 217 -3.94 -8.56 13.03
N PHE A 218 -3.41 -8.23 11.86
CA PHE A 218 -3.98 -7.20 10.99
C PHE A 218 -5.26 -7.71 10.31
N PRO A 219 -6.22 -6.83 9.99
CA PRO A 219 -7.49 -7.24 9.37
C PRO A 219 -7.32 -7.70 7.91
N ALA A 220 -6.23 -7.34 7.25
CA ALA A 220 -5.90 -7.76 5.89
C ALA A 220 -4.38 -7.87 5.74
N ASN A 221 -3.94 -8.61 4.69
CA ASN A 221 -2.53 -8.76 4.36
C ASN A 221 -2.36 -8.63 2.84
N ALA A 222 -1.32 -7.92 2.40
CA ALA A 222 -0.93 -7.81 1.00
C ALA A 222 0.14 -8.84 0.64
N ILE A 223 0.20 -9.19 -0.63
CA ILE A 223 1.23 -10.03 -1.22
C ILE A 223 2.12 -9.16 -2.09
N GLY A 224 3.38 -8.97 -1.69
CA GLY A 224 4.38 -8.20 -2.42
C GLY A 224 5.57 -9.05 -2.86
N GLY A 225 6.55 -8.43 -3.49
CA GLY A 225 7.77 -9.07 -3.98
C GLY A 225 7.56 -10.04 -5.13
N LEU A 226 6.45 -9.89 -5.85
CA LEU A 226 6.09 -10.61 -7.09
C LEU A 226 5.71 -9.59 -8.16
N SER A 227 5.63 -10.02 -9.43
CA SER A 227 5.43 -9.16 -10.61
C SER A 227 6.54 -8.13 -10.79
N VAL A 228 7.77 -8.56 -10.52
CA VAL A 228 9.01 -7.76 -10.67
C VAL A 228 9.94 -8.32 -11.75
N GLY A 229 9.40 -9.16 -12.64
CA GLY A 229 10.11 -9.76 -13.78
C GLY A 229 10.34 -11.26 -13.69
N GLU A 230 9.83 -11.94 -12.65
CA GLU A 230 9.88 -13.39 -12.51
C GLU A 230 8.98 -14.09 -13.56
N PRO A 231 9.34 -15.34 -13.98
CA PRO A 231 8.46 -16.14 -14.83
C PRO A 231 7.15 -16.52 -14.14
N HIS A 232 6.14 -16.88 -14.92
CA HIS A 232 4.78 -17.17 -14.41
C HIS A 232 4.58 -18.62 -13.92
N ASP A 233 5.57 -19.49 -14.07
CA ASP A 233 5.59 -20.94 -13.73
C ASP A 233 6.21 -21.26 -12.36
#